data_26da9722bd2cd32b91116ba614f0d14e
#
_entry.id   26da9722bd2cd32b91116ba614f0d14e
#
_cell.length_a   1.000
_cell.length_b   1.000
_cell.length_c   1.000
_cell.angle_alpha   90.00
_cell.angle_beta   90.00
_cell.angle_gamma   90.00
#
_symmetry.space_group_name_H-M   'P 1'
#
loop_
_entity.id
_entity.type
_entity.pdbx_description
1 polymer ?
#
loop_
_entity_poly.entity_id
_entity_poly.type
_entity_poly.pdbx_seq_one_letter_code
_entity_poly.pdbx_strand_id
1 'polypeptide(L)'
;MEMETGWEIKRYSDDCKEEWDGFVRESRNGTFLFMRGYMDYHADRFQDCSLMIFCNRKLTALLPGNLSGNCFYSHQGLTYGGMLLSPSITLQQVESVFHAALDYLQKECSVQSIVYRAIPHIYHRYPAEEDLYVLTRLGATLVARSISSVIPLDDRLPFRTLRRRQLKKALASSLTIAEDEDFASFWPILEENLHERYGVSPVHSLEEITRLHSNFPRQISLFRVCDGAETLGGCIVYETDEVAHVQYIAASP
;
A
#
# COMPACT_ATOMS: atom_id res chain seq x y z
N MET A 1 -13.23 -31.43 20.68
CA MET A 1 -14.02 -30.36 21.31
C MET A 1 -13.94 -29.19 20.32
N GLU A 2 -14.85 -29.19 19.36
CA GLU A 2 -15.00 -28.10 18.42
C GLU A 2 -15.47 -26.88 19.22
N MET A 3 -14.58 -25.93 19.45
CA MET A 3 -15.01 -24.60 19.86
C MET A 3 -15.67 -23.98 18.62
N GLU A 4 -16.98 -23.85 18.62
CA GLU A 4 -17.66 -22.93 17.71
C GLU A 4 -17.03 -21.55 17.90
N THR A 5 -16.04 -21.25 17.11
CA THR A 5 -15.48 -19.91 17.05
C THR A 5 -16.52 -19.04 16.35
N GLY A 6 -17.26 -18.27 17.15
CA GLY A 6 -18.21 -17.30 16.63
C GLY A 6 -17.46 -16.20 15.90
N TRP A 7 -17.29 -16.35 14.61
CA TRP A 7 -16.80 -15.29 13.74
C TRP A 7 -17.94 -14.30 13.49
N GLU A 8 -17.68 -13.04 13.81
CA GLU A 8 -18.56 -11.92 13.49
C GLU A 8 -17.89 -11.05 12.46
N ILE A 9 -18.58 -10.75 11.36
CA ILE A 9 -18.06 -9.90 10.29
C ILE A 9 -18.91 -8.64 10.23
N LYS A 10 -18.24 -7.50 10.21
CA LYS A 10 -18.85 -6.18 10.02
C LYS A 10 -18.21 -5.49 8.83
N ARG A 11 -19.00 -4.77 8.06
CA ARG A 11 -18.46 -3.77 7.14
C ARG A 11 -17.92 -2.61 7.95
N TYR A 12 -16.82 -2.07 7.46
CA TYR A 12 -16.29 -0.83 8.02
C TYR A 12 -17.33 0.31 7.91
N SER A 13 -17.35 1.15 8.92
CA SER A 13 -18.07 2.43 8.98
C SER A 13 -17.20 3.45 9.72
N ASP A 14 -17.45 4.74 9.52
CA ASP A 14 -16.58 5.81 10.00
C ASP A 14 -16.43 5.87 11.53
N ASP A 15 -17.42 5.41 12.25
CA ASP A 15 -17.38 5.26 13.73
C ASP A 15 -16.37 4.20 14.20
N CYS A 16 -15.95 3.28 13.32
CA CYS A 16 -14.93 2.27 13.60
C CYS A 16 -13.50 2.69 13.23
N LYS A 17 -13.29 3.94 12.80
CA LYS A 17 -12.00 4.42 12.28
C LYS A 17 -10.84 4.22 13.27
N GLU A 18 -11.04 4.55 14.53
CA GLU A 18 -10.00 4.42 15.56
C GLU A 18 -9.62 2.96 15.82
N GLU A 19 -10.61 2.05 15.85
CA GLU A 19 -10.40 0.62 16.02
C GLU A 19 -9.69 0.03 14.80
N TRP A 20 -10.10 0.42 13.58
CA TRP A 20 -9.45 0.05 12.32
C TRP A 20 -7.99 0.47 12.29
N ASP A 21 -7.71 1.77 12.47
CA ASP A 21 -6.37 2.33 12.42
C ASP A 21 -5.46 1.77 13.54
N GLY A 22 -6.04 1.49 14.71
CA GLY A 22 -5.36 0.81 15.82
C GLY A 22 -4.92 -0.59 15.43
N PHE A 23 -5.81 -1.37 14.82
CA PHE A 23 -5.48 -2.71 14.34
C PHE A 23 -4.41 -2.70 13.24
N VAL A 24 -4.48 -1.77 12.28
CA VAL A 24 -3.46 -1.63 11.24
C VAL A 24 -2.07 -1.46 11.85
N ARG A 25 -1.94 -0.61 12.87
CA ARG A 25 -0.65 -0.36 13.53
C ARG A 25 -0.08 -1.59 14.24
N GLU A 26 -0.93 -2.46 14.76
CA GLU A 26 -0.52 -3.64 15.52
C GLU A 26 -0.39 -4.90 14.68
N SER A 27 -0.99 -4.92 13.49
CA SER A 27 -1.01 -6.10 12.62
C SER A 27 0.38 -6.50 12.12
N ARG A 28 0.55 -7.80 11.74
CA ARG A 28 1.84 -8.32 11.24
C ARG A 28 2.27 -7.70 9.92
N ASN A 29 1.32 -7.26 9.11
CA ASN A 29 1.52 -6.91 7.71
C ASN A 29 0.80 -5.60 7.31
N GLY A 30 0.33 -4.84 8.29
CA GLY A 30 -0.27 -3.53 8.04
C GLY A 30 0.78 -2.46 7.78
N THR A 31 0.46 -1.56 6.87
CA THR A 31 1.22 -0.34 6.59
C THR A 31 0.29 0.86 6.64
N PHE A 32 0.84 2.07 6.62
CA PHE A 32 0.03 3.30 6.65
C PHE A 32 -0.96 3.41 5.46
N LEU A 33 -0.70 2.71 4.35
CA LEU A 33 -1.61 2.66 3.21
C LEU A 33 -2.99 2.09 3.55
N PHE A 34 -3.08 1.29 4.61
CA PHE A 34 -4.33 0.71 5.10
C PHE A 34 -5.03 1.55 6.19
N MET A 35 -4.42 2.63 6.65
CA MET A 35 -5.09 3.55 7.56
C MET A 35 -6.18 4.33 6.82
N ARG A 36 -7.29 4.60 7.48
CA ARG A 36 -8.44 5.27 6.86
C ARG A 36 -8.09 6.68 6.39
N GLY A 37 -7.17 7.37 7.07
CA GLY A 37 -6.67 8.66 6.60
C GLY A 37 -5.96 8.61 5.24
N TYR A 38 -5.47 7.42 4.82
CA TYR A 38 -4.95 7.17 3.47
C TYR A 38 -6.04 6.59 2.57
N MET A 39 -6.74 5.52 2.98
CA MET A 39 -7.71 4.84 2.12
C MET A 39 -8.85 5.75 1.66
N ASP A 40 -9.30 6.67 2.50
CA ASP A 40 -10.46 7.51 2.23
C ASP A 40 -10.19 8.66 1.24
N TYR A 41 -8.92 8.89 0.79
CA TYR A 41 -8.64 9.96 -0.15
C TYR A 41 -9.33 9.77 -1.51
N HIS A 42 -9.67 8.56 -1.85
CA HIS A 42 -10.33 8.19 -3.11
C HIS A 42 -11.68 7.50 -2.91
N ALA A 43 -12.35 7.77 -1.80
CA ALA A 43 -13.67 7.20 -1.49
C ALA A 43 -14.74 7.54 -2.54
N ASP A 44 -14.56 8.63 -3.28
CA ASP A 44 -15.39 9.03 -4.43
C ASP A 44 -15.25 8.09 -5.64
N ARG A 45 -14.13 7.37 -5.76
CA ARG A 45 -13.81 6.50 -6.91
C ARG A 45 -14.14 5.02 -6.66
N PHE A 46 -14.18 4.60 -5.41
CA PHE A 46 -14.34 3.19 -5.05
C PHE A 46 -15.45 2.99 -4.02
N GLN A 47 -16.36 2.07 -4.31
CA GLN A 47 -17.38 1.66 -3.35
C GLN A 47 -16.75 0.78 -2.27
N ASP A 48 -16.43 1.37 -1.13
CA ASP A 48 -15.82 0.64 -0.01
C ASP A 48 -16.69 -0.56 0.43
N CYS A 49 -16.04 -1.69 0.59
CA CYS A 49 -16.59 -2.92 1.14
C CYS A 49 -15.57 -3.58 2.09
N SER A 50 -14.80 -2.77 2.78
CA SER A 50 -13.80 -3.25 3.74
C SER A 50 -14.46 -3.98 4.91
N LEU A 51 -13.88 -5.10 5.32
CA LEU A 51 -14.42 -5.96 6.37
C LEU A 51 -13.56 -5.93 7.63
N MET A 52 -14.23 -5.89 8.77
CA MET A 52 -13.68 -6.08 10.10
C MET A 52 -14.13 -7.45 10.62
N ILE A 53 -13.19 -8.30 11.00
CA ILE A 53 -13.44 -9.69 11.32
C ILE A 53 -13.08 -9.95 12.78
N PHE A 54 -14.09 -10.29 13.58
CA PHE A 54 -13.97 -10.48 15.01
C PHE A 54 -14.07 -11.96 15.38
N CYS A 55 -13.27 -12.37 16.37
CA CYS A 55 -13.37 -13.64 17.05
C CYS A 55 -13.66 -13.37 18.53
N ASN A 56 -14.77 -13.87 19.04
CA ASN A 56 -15.18 -13.65 20.43
C ASN A 56 -15.13 -12.16 20.85
N ARG A 57 -15.66 -11.26 20.01
CA ARG A 57 -15.67 -9.79 20.16
C ARG A 57 -14.31 -9.11 20.07
N LYS A 58 -13.25 -9.84 19.74
CA LYS A 58 -11.91 -9.27 19.52
C LYS A 58 -11.66 -9.13 18.04
N LEU A 59 -11.30 -7.94 17.58
CA LEU A 59 -10.86 -7.73 16.19
C LEU A 59 -9.61 -8.56 15.93
N THR A 60 -9.67 -9.41 14.90
CA THR A 60 -8.66 -10.45 14.63
C THR A 60 -8.06 -10.33 13.25
N ALA A 61 -8.84 -9.82 12.28
CA ALA A 61 -8.36 -9.53 10.94
C ALA A 61 -9.14 -8.37 10.32
N LEU A 62 -8.51 -7.70 9.35
CA LEU A 62 -9.15 -6.74 8.45
C LEU A 62 -9.00 -7.22 7.01
N LEU A 63 -10.01 -7.01 6.20
CA LEU A 63 -9.93 -7.20 4.75
C LEU A 63 -10.30 -5.89 4.06
N PRO A 64 -9.32 -5.00 3.79
CA PRO A 64 -9.54 -3.81 2.99
C PRO A 64 -10.05 -4.19 1.60
N GLY A 65 -11.07 -3.52 1.11
CA GLY A 65 -11.58 -3.85 -0.21
C GLY A 65 -12.67 -2.93 -0.71
N ASN A 66 -12.91 -3.04 -2.01
CA ASN A 66 -13.99 -2.33 -2.68
C ASN A 66 -14.74 -3.24 -3.65
N LEU A 67 -15.98 -2.86 -3.95
CA LEU A 67 -16.81 -3.52 -4.95
C LEU A 67 -16.71 -2.82 -6.30
N SER A 68 -16.71 -3.60 -7.36
CA SER A 68 -16.94 -3.15 -8.73
C SER A 68 -17.83 -4.17 -9.43
N GLY A 69 -19.11 -3.86 -9.60
CA GLY A 69 -20.13 -4.84 -9.99
C GLY A 69 -20.21 -5.97 -8.96
N ASN A 70 -20.16 -7.22 -9.42
CA ASN A 70 -20.18 -8.40 -8.58
C ASN A 70 -18.77 -8.92 -8.21
N CYS A 71 -17.74 -8.10 -8.39
CA CYS A 71 -16.37 -8.45 -8.07
C CYS A 71 -15.88 -7.65 -6.84
N PHE A 72 -15.34 -8.37 -5.88
CA PHE A 72 -14.60 -7.78 -4.75
C PHE A 72 -13.12 -7.67 -5.10
N TYR A 73 -12.53 -6.52 -4.84
CA TYR A 73 -11.10 -6.29 -4.98
C TYR A 73 -10.49 -6.01 -3.60
N SER A 74 -9.38 -6.64 -3.27
CA SER A 74 -8.62 -6.33 -2.05
C SER A 74 -7.78 -5.05 -2.22
N HIS A 75 -8.32 -4.07 -2.59
CA HIS A 75 -8.42 -2.66 -2.87
C HIS A 75 -7.74 -2.23 -4.18
N GLN A 76 -8.54 -1.71 -5.13
CA GLN A 76 -8.06 -1.24 -6.45
C GLN A 76 -7.21 0.04 -6.35
N GLY A 77 -7.48 0.90 -5.39
CA GLY A 77 -6.81 2.19 -5.22
C GLY A 77 -5.49 2.14 -4.42
N LEU A 78 -5.05 0.96 -3.97
CA LEU A 78 -3.82 0.82 -3.21
C LEU A 78 -2.73 0.12 -4.04
N THR A 79 -1.47 0.35 -3.69
CA THR A 79 -0.30 -0.31 -4.30
C THR A 79 -0.38 -1.83 -4.12
N TYR A 80 -0.83 -2.28 -2.97
CA TYR A 80 -1.10 -3.67 -2.59
C TYR A 80 -2.31 -3.70 -1.65
N GLY A 81 -2.92 -4.88 -1.48
CA GLY A 81 -4.08 -5.08 -0.64
C GLY A 81 -3.93 -6.34 0.21
N GLY A 82 -5.03 -7.05 0.41
CA GLY A 82 -5.03 -8.32 1.12
C GLY A 82 -5.44 -8.23 2.57
N MET A 83 -5.45 -9.38 3.23
CA MET A 83 -5.91 -9.50 4.60
C MET A 83 -4.85 -9.07 5.60
N LEU A 84 -5.20 -8.17 6.50
CA LEU A 84 -4.35 -7.80 7.63
C LEU A 84 -4.64 -8.73 8.80
N LEU A 85 -3.58 -9.25 9.40
CA LEU A 85 -3.67 -10.30 10.40
C LEU A 85 -3.15 -9.82 11.76
N SER A 86 -3.85 -10.20 12.83
CA SER A 86 -3.36 -9.92 14.19
C SER A 86 -2.06 -10.68 14.49
N PRO A 87 -1.19 -10.19 15.38
CA PRO A 87 0.07 -10.85 15.72
C PRO A 87 -0.08 -12.27 16.24
N SER A 88 -1.20 -12.59 16.90
CA SER A 88 -1.42 -13.87 17.58
C SER A 88 -2.29 -14.86 16.81
N ILE A 89 -2.73 -14.52 15.60
CA ILE A 89 -3.61 -15.40 14.81
C ILE A 89 -2.85 -16.67 14.37
N THR A 90 -3.51 -17.81 14.45
CA THR A 90 -2.96 -19.10 13.98
C THR A 90 -3.40 -19.40 12.56
N LEU A 91 -2.71 -20.32 11.87
CA LEU A 91 -3.08 -20.73 10.50
C LEU A 91 -4.54 -21.24 10.42
N GLN A 92 -4.97 -22.06 11.39
CA GLN A 92 -6.34 -22.56 11.42
C GLN A 92 -7.37 -21.42 11.54
N GLN A 93 -7.05 -20.40 12.31
CA GLN A 93 -7.88 -19.21 12.39
C GLN A 93 -7.87 -18.41 11.10
N VAL A 94 -6.74 -18.28 10.41
CA VAL A 94 -6.67 -17.63 9.09
C VAL A 94 -7.55 -18.37 8.07
N GLU A 95 -7.49 -19.70 8.00
CA GLU A 95 -8.41 -20.48 7.15
C GLU A 95 -9.87 -20.19 7.48
N SER A 96 -10.23 -20.18 8.77
CA SER A 96 -11.61 -19.89 9.21
C SER A 96 -12.04 -18.46 8.86
N VAL A 97 -11.15 -17.47 9.04
CA VAL A 97 -11.37 -16.08 8.65
C VAL A 97 -11.65 -15.93 7.16
N PHE A 98 -10.86 -16.61 6.31
CA PHE A 98 -11.10 -16.58 4.86
C PHE A 98 -12.46 -17.17 4.51
N HIS A 99 -12.80 -18.34 5.04
CA HIS A 99 -14.12 -18.94 4.78
C HIS A 99 -15.26 -18.04 5.22
N ALA A 100 -15.16 -17.45 6.42
CA ALA A 100 -16.18 -16.56 6.93
C ALA A 100 -16.31 -15.27 6.08
N ALA A 101 -15.17 -14.69 5.65
CA ALA A 101 -15.17 -13.51 4.78
C ALA A 101 -15.77 -13.81 3.39
N LEU A 102 -15.42 -14.96 2.79
CA LEU A 102 -15.95 -15.38 1.50
C LEU A 102 -17.47 -15.61 1.57
N ASP A 103 -17.92 -16.31 2.61
CA ASP A 103 -19.34 -16.53 2.88
C ASP A 103 -20.13 -15.22 3.02
N TYR A 104 -19.58 -14.29 3.78
CA TYR A 104 -20.18 -12.95 3.97
C TYR A 104 -20.27 -12.18 2.65
N LEU A 105 -19.16 -12.11 1.89
CA LEU A 105 -19.11 -11.42 0.61
C LEU A 105 -20.10 -12.01 -0.39
N GLN A 106 -20.24 -13.35 -0.42
CA GLN A 106 -21.19 -14.02 -1.29
C GLN A 106 -22.64 -13.76 -0.88
N LYS A 107 -22.97 -13.91 0.40
CA LYS A 107 -24.36 -13.86 0.91
C LYS A 107 -24.88 -12.44 1.06
N GLU A 108 -24.07 -11.54 1.63
CA GLU A 108 -24.50 -10.19 2.00
C GLU A 108 -24.15 -9.14 0.93
N CYS A 109 -23.12 -9.40 0.10
CA CYS A 109 -22.67 -8.45 -0.92
C CYS A 109 -22.89 -8.96 -2.36
N SER A 110 -23.47 -10.16 -2.56
CA SER A 110 -23.70 -10.78 -3.87
C SER A 110 -22.43 -10.90 -4.74
N VAL A 111 -21.26 -11.05 -4.10
CA VAL A 111 -19.96 -11.19 -4.77
C VAL A 111 -19.88 -12.55 -5.45
N GLN A 112 -19.48 -12.55 -6.73
CA GLN A 112 -19.29 -13.76 -7.54
C GLN A 112 -17.81 -14.06 -7.82
N SER A 113 -16.96 -13.05 -7.73
CA SER A 113 -15.52 -13.19 -7.95
C SER A 113 -14.73 -12.27 -7.04
N ILE A 114 -13.49 -12.67 -6.75
CA ILE A 114 -12.58 -11.92 -5.89
C ILE A 114 -11.25 -11.78 -6.57
N VAL A 115 -10.73 -10.54 -6.64
CA VAL A 115 -9.37 -10.25 -7.06
C VAL A 115 -8.57 -9.87 -5.82
N TYR A 116 -7.73 -10.79 -5.39
CA TYR A 116 -6.88 -10.61 -4.21
C TYR A 116 -5.47 -10.18 -4.62
N ARG A 117 -5.04 -9.02 -4.18
CA ARG A 117 -3.69 -8.50 -4.38
C ARG A 117 -2.91 -8.66 -3.07
N ALA A 118 -2.02 -9.64 -3.01
CA ALA A 118 -1.25 -9.91 -1.81
C ALA A 118 -0.30 -8.76 -1.45
N ILE A 119 -0.10 -8.54 -0.15
CA ILE A 119 0.93 -7.64 0.36
C ILE A 119 2.29 -8.30 0.10
N PRO A 120 3.25 -7.63 -0.58
CA PRO A 120 4.58 -8.20 -0.75
C PRO A 120 5.26 -8.42 0.61
N HIS A 121 5.90 -9.58 0.78
CA HIS A 121 6.50 -10.01 2.05
C HIS A 121 7.52 -9.01 2.65
N ILE A 122 8.16 -8.19 1.81
CA ILE A 122 9.12 -7.18 2.26
C ILE A 122 8.50 -6.08 3.14
N TYR A 123 7.17 -5.91 3.09
CA TYR A 123 6.43 -4.94 3.92
C TYR A 123 5.95 -5.55 5.24
N HIS A 124 6.12 -6.87 5.43
CA HIS A 124 5.68 -7.55 6.64
C HIS A 124 6.68 -7.29 7.77
N ARG A 125 6.20 -6.99 8.97
CA ARG A 125 7.04 -6.88 10.16
C ARG A 125 7.72 -8.19 10.53
N TYR A 126 7.08 -9.30 10.16
CA TYR A 126 7.64 -10.66 10.19
C TYR A 126 6.85 -11.55 9.22
N PRO A 127 7.39 -12.72 8.82
CA PRO A 127 6.75 -13.58 7.84
C PRO A 127 5.28 -13.87 8.16
N ALA A 128 4.39 -13.63 7.21
CA ALA A 128 2.93 -13.70 7.38
C ALA A 128 2.26 -14.04 6.03
N GLU A 129 2.66 -15.19 5.44
CA GLU A 129 2.15 -15.63 4.12
C GLU A 129 1.03 -16.69 4.24
N GLU A 130 0.36 -16.76 5.40
CA GLU A 130 -0.76 -17.68 5.61
C GLU A 130 -1.91 -17.45 4.64
N ASP A 131 -2.11 -16.21 4.19
CA ASP A 131 -3.10 -15.86 3.17
C ASP A 131 -2.79 -16.55 1.83
N LEU A 132 -1.53 -16.57 1.39
CA LEU A 132 -1.13 -17.26 0.15
C LEU A 132 -1.33 -18.77 0.24
N TYR A 133 -1.07 -19.36 1.40
CA TYR A 133 -1.33 -20.76 1.64
C TYR A 133 -2.84 -21.05 1.54
N VAL A 134 -3.67 -20.24 2.22
CA VAL A 134 -5.13 -20.44 2.20
C VAL A 134 -5.71 -20.23 0.81
N LEU A 135 -5.27 -19.20 0.08
CA LEU A 135 -5.69 -18.97 -1.31
C LEU A 135 -5.37 -20.18 -2.21
N THR A 136 -4.18 -20.78 -2.03
CA THR A 136 -3.80 -22.01 -2.75
C THR A 136 -4.76 -23.16 -2.41
N ARG A 137 -5.10 -23.33 -1.14
CA ARG A 137 -6.03 -24.36 -0.68
C ARG A 137 -7.45 -24.16 -1.23
N LEU A 138 -7.87 -22.92 -1.38
CA LEU A 138 -9.17 -22.54 -1.96
C LEU A 138 -9.19 -22.64 -3.48
N GLY A 139 -8.10 -23.02 -4.13
CA GLY A 139 -8.02 -23.15 -5.58
C GLY A 139 -7.96 -21.82 -6.32
N ALA A 140 -7.49 -20.74 -5.67
CA ALA A 140 -7.29 -19.46 -6.32
C ALA A 140 -6.26 -19.56 -7.44
N THR A 141 -6.52 -18.86 -8.55
CA THR A 141 -5.61 -18.84 -9.70
C THR A 141 -4.74 -17.60 -9.67
N LEU A 142 -3.44 -17.78 -9.83
CA LEU A 142 -2.50 -16.66 -9.99
C LEU A 142 -2.68 -16.03 -11.37
N VAL A 143 -3.24 -14.82 -11.42
CA VAL A 143 -3.55 -14.12 -12.69
C VAL A 143 -2.45 -13.14 -13.12
N ALA A 144 -1.66 -12.61 -12.18
CA ALA A 144 -0.55 -11.70 -12.47
C ALA A 144 0.51 -11.77 -11.37
N ARG A 145 1.77 -11.59 -11.75
CA ARG A 145 2.91 -11.41 -10.83
C ARG A 145 3.86 -10.39 -11.40
N SER A 146 4.07 -9.30 -10.67
CA SER A 146 5.07 -8.29 -11.00
C SER A 146 6.37 -8.53 -10.24
N ILE A 147 7.48 -7.99 -10.75
CA ILE A 147 8.79 -8.05 -10.12
C ILE A 147 9.21 -6.63 -9.76
N SER A 148 9.65 -6.42 -8.54
CA SER A 148 10.24 -5.18 -8.07
C SER A 148 11.71 -5.38 -7.70
N SER A 149 12.54 -4.36 -7.95
CA SER A 149 13.93 -4.36 -7.47
C SER A 149 13.95 -3.87 -6.02
N VAL A 150 14.62 -4.61 -5.17
CA VAL A 150 14.81 -4.28 -3.75
C VAL A 150 16.30 -4.12 -3.48
N ILE A 151 16.65 -3.10 -2.69
CA ILE A 151 18.02 -2.84 -2.23
C ILE A 151 18.03 -3.04 -0.72
N PRO A 152 18.65 -4.12 -0.20
CA PRO A 152 18.87 -4.27 1.23
C PRO A 152 19.76 -3.13 1.73
N LEU A 153 19.32 -2.39 2.76
CA LEU A 153 20.05 -1.21 3.20
C LEU A 153 21.28 -1.55 4.06
N ASP A 154 21.28 -2.69 4.69
CA ASP A 154 22.36 -3.26 5.51
C ASP A 154 23.40 -4.04 4.70
N ASP A 155 23.03 -4.54 3.51
CA ASP A 155 23.92 -5.30 2.61
C ASP A 155 23.83 -4.79 1.16
N ARG A 156 24.21 -3.54 0.95
CA ARG A 156 24.12 -2.90 -0.38
C ARG A 156 25.20 -3.39 -1.32
N LEU A 157 24.77 -3.80 -2.51
CA LEU A 157 25.70 -4.02 -3.61
C LEU A 157 26.42 -2.72 -4.00
N PRO A 158 27.73 -2.78 -4.34
CA PRO A 158 28.46 -1.60 -4.77
C PRO A 158 27.92 -1.07 -6.10
N PHE A 159 27.84 0.25 -6.22
CA PHE A 159 27.45 0.87 -7.47
C PHE A 159 28.39 0.48 -8.61
N ARG A 160 27.82 0.15 -9.76
CA ARG A 160 28.59 -0.06 -11.00
C ARG A 160 29.39 1.19 -11.36
N THR A 161 30.48 1.02 -12.08
CA THR A 161 31.42 2.09 -12.45
C THR A 161 30.74 3.31 -13.09
N LEU A 162 29.78 3.06 -14.01
CA LEU A 162 29.02 4.14 -14.67
C LEU A 162 28.25 4.96 -13.63
N ARG A 163 27.50 4.31 -12.72
CA ARG A 163 26.73 4.98 -11.68
C ARG A 163 27.63 5.79 -10.74
N ARG A 164 28.80 5.25 -10.36
CA ARG A 164 29.77 5.98 -9.53
C ARG A 164 30.29 7.25 -10.20
N ARG A 165 30.55 7.18 -11.52
CA ARG A 165 31.00 8.34 -12.30
C ARG A 165 29.90 9.41 -12.39
N GLN A 166 28.66 9.01 -12.67
CA GLN A 166 27.51 9.92 -12.69
C GLN A 166 27.28 10.59 -11.35
N LEU A 167 27.31 9.81 -10.27
CA LEU A 167 27.17 10.35 -8.89
C LEU A 167 28.29 11.35 -8.58
N LYS A 168 29.56 11.02 -8.91
CA LYS A 168 30.67 11.95 -8.71
C LYS A 168 30.50 13.25 -9.49
N LYS A 169 29.98 13.18 -10.72
CA LYS A 169 29.68 14.36 -11.55
C LYS A 169 28.58 15.21 -10.90
N ALA A 170 27.49 14.58 -10.44
CA ALA A 170 26.38 15.27 -9.78
C ALA A 170 26.84 15.95 -8.47
N LEU A 171 27.63 15.26 -7.63
CA LEU A 171 28.16 15.81 -6.38
C LEU A 171 29.18 16.95 -6.59
N ALA A 172 29.78 17.06 -7.77
CA ALA A 172 30.71 18.15 -8.12
C ALA A 172 30.00 19.35 -8.78
N SER A 173 28.69 19.28 -9.01
CA SER A 173 27.89 20.36 -9.56
C SER A 173 27.35 21.27 -8.46
N SER A 174 26.69 22.37 -8.86
CA SER A 174 25.97 23.31 -7.97
C SER A 174 24.63 22.77 -7.45
N LEU A 175 24.26 21.55 -7.86
CA LEU A 175 22.96 20.98 -7.53
C LEU A 175 22.84 20.73 -6.02
N THR A 176 21.68 21.08 -5.48
CA THR A 176 21.32 20.81 -4.10
C THR A 176 20.20 19.78 -4.04
N ILE A 177 20.20 18.96 -2.99
CA ILE A 177 19.10 18.04 -2.68
C ILE A 177 18.50 18.51 -1.36
N ALA A 178 17.21 18.74 -1.35
CA ALA A 178 16.45 19.09 -0.15
C ALA A 178 15.26 18.15 0.03
N GLU A 179 14.99 17.76 1.26
CA GLU A 179 13.69 17.25 1.67
C GLU A 179 12.82 18.45 2.01
N ASP A 180 11.71 18.59 1.32
CA ASP A 180 10.78 19.70 1.52
C ASP A 180 9.33 19.33 1.15
N GLU A 181 8.44 20.33 1.20
CA GLU A 181 7.00 20.16 0.98
C GLU A 181 6.50 20.85 -0.32
N ASP A 182 7.40 21.33 -1.16
CA ASP A 182 7.04 22.01 -2.41
C ASP A 182 6.71 21.02 -3.53
N PHE A 183 5.64 20.26 -3.33
CA PHE A 183 5.09 19.36 -4.35
C PHE A 183 4.73 20.10 -5.62
N ALA A 184 4.30 21.36 -5.53
CA ALA A 184 3.85 22.16 -6.67
C ALA A 184 4.97 22.39 -7.70
N SER A 185 6.20 22.60 -7.26
CA SER A 185 7.35 22.75 -8.16
C SER A 185 7.80 21.44 -8.81
N PHE A 186 7.58 20.29 -8.16
CA PHE A 186 7.96 18.99 -8.70
C PHE A 186 6.88 18.38 -9.61
N TRP A 187 5.60 18.64 -9.33
CA TRP A 187 4.48 17.95 -9.98
C TRP A 187 4.44 18.10 -11.50
N PRO A 188 4.67 19.29 -12.09
CA PRO A 188 4.69 19.44 -13.54
C PRO A 188 5.76 18.58 -14.22
N ILE A 189 6.94 18.44 -13.59
CA ILE A 189 8.03 17.60 -14.12
C ILE A 189 7.61 16.12 -14.14
N LEU A 190 6.90 15.68 -13.09
CA LEU A 190 6.39 14.32 -13.01
C LEU A 190 5.32 14.05 -14.08
N GLU A 191 4.36 14.97 -14.25
CA GLU A 191 3.29 14.86 -15.24
C GLU A 191 3.85 14.78 -16.67
N GLU A 192 4.76 15.69 -17.02
CA GLU A 192 5.43 15.71 -18.32
C GLU A 192 6.19 14.40 -18.58
N ASN A 193 6.96 13.95 -17.60
CA ASN A 193 7.76 12.73 -17.71
C ASN A 193 6.90 11.46 -17.93
N LEU A 194 5.79 11.35 -17.20
CA LEU A 194 4.84 10.24 -17.33
C LEU A 194 4.10 10.29 -18.66
N HIS A 195 3.70 11.50 -19.07
CA HIS A 195 3.00 11.69 -20.34
C HIS A 195 3.92 11.35 -21.53
N GLU A 196 5.13 11.88 -21.56
CA GLU A 196 6.07 11.65 -22.66
C GLU A 196 6.52 10.20 -22.79
N ARG A 197 6.78 9.53 -21.66
CA ARG A 197 7.31 8.15 -21.68
C ARG A 197 6.27 7.08 -21.81
N TYR A 198 5.09 7.30 -21.23
CA TYR A 198 4.10 6.24 -21.07
C TYR A 198 2.69 6.65 -21.52
N GLY A 199 2.44 7.92 -21.84
CA GLY A 199 1.12 8.42 -22.23
C GLY A 199 0.10 8.37 -21.08
N VAL A 200 0.56 8.45 -19.83
CA VAL A 200 -0.30 8.38 -18.64
C VAL A 200 -0.08 9.58 -17.72
N SER A 201 -1.04 9.81 -16.83
CA SER A 201 -0.93 10.78 -15.73
C SER A 201 -0.57 10.09 -14.42
N PRO A 202 -0.05 10.81 -13.40
CA PRO A 202 0.09 10.28 -12.05
C PRO A 202 -1.24 9.72 -11.52
N VAL A 203 -1.17 8.70 -10.65
CA VAL A 203 -2.37 8.12 -10.01
C VAL A 203 -3.02 9.13 -9.06
N HIS A 204 -2.23 9.96 -8.39
CA HIS A 204 -2.68 11.04 -7.53
C HIS A 204 -2.69 12.37 -8.29
N SER A 205 -3.54 13.29 -7.89
CA SER A 205 -3.40 14.71 -8.24
C SER A 205 -2.42 15.41 -7.28
N LEU A 206 -1.98 16.61 -7.65
CA LEU A 206 -1.17 17.46 -6.76
C LEU A 206 -1.89 17.72 -5.43
N GLU A 207 -3.19 17.99 -5.47
CA GLU A 207 -4.01 18.21 -4.27
C GLU A 207 -4.08 16.97 -3.39
N GLU A 208 -4.26 15.80 -3.99
CA GLU A 208 -4.31 14.52 -3.28
C GLU A 208 -3.00 14.20 -2.59
N ILE A 209 -1.86 14.30 -3.29
CA ILE A 209 -0.56 13.99 -2.69
C ILE A 209 -0.18 14.98 -1.58
N THR A 210 -0.53 16.26 -1.73
CA THR A 210 -0.32 17.29 -0.69
C THR A 210 -1.16 16.98 0.55
N ARG A 211 -2.45 16.59 0.36
CA ARG A 211 -3.32 16.17 1.47
C ARG A 211 -2.80 14.90 2.14
N LEU A 212 -2.36 13.91 1.38
CA LEU A 212 -1.80 12.66 1.90
C LEU A 212 -0.52 12.93 2.70
N HIS A 213 0.38 13.79 2.22
CA HIS A 213 1.55 14.22 2.98
C HIS A 213 1.14 14.90 4.29
N SER A 214 0.15 15.80 4.27
CA SER A 214 -0.33 16.47 5.50
C SER A 214 -0.88 15.47 6.53
N ASN A 215 -1.52 14.38 6.08
CA ASN A 215 -2.01 13.33 6.95
C ASN A 215 -0.89 12.38 7.44
N PHE A 216 0.16 12.21 6.65
CA PHE A 216 1.26 11.25 6.88
C PHE A 216 2.64 11.89 6.65
N PRO A 217 2.98 12.97 7.39
CA PRO A 217 4.20 13.74 7.11
C PRO A 217 5.50 12.98 7.40
N ARG A 218 5.43 11.89 8.19
CA ARG A 218 6.58 11.02 8.46
C ARG A 218 6.73 9.87 7.47
N GLN A 219 5.65 9.55 6.75
CA GLN A 219 5.60 8.41 5.83
C GLN A 219 5.69 8.82 4.36
N ILE A 220 5.45 10.09 4.05
CA ILE A 220 5.47 10.58 2.68
C ILE A 220 6.44 11.75 2.62
N SER A 221 7.60 11.55 2.02
CA SER A 221 8.65 12.56 1.86
C SER A 221 8.86 12.91 0.40
N LEU A 222 9.07 14.19 0.11
CA LEU A 222 9.52 14.69 -1.18
C LEU A 222 10.98 15.10 -1.08
N PHE A 223 11.83 14.53 -1.91
CA PHE A 223 13.21 14.96 -2.12
C PHE A 223 13.30 15.66 -3.46
N ARG A 224 13.67 16.94 -3.47
CA ARG A 224 13.87 17.72 -4.70
C ARG A 224 15.35 17.93 -5.00
N VAL A 225 15.65 17.96 -6.29
CA VAL A 225 16.96 18.38 -6.82
C VAL A 225 16.80 19.74 -7.47
N CYS A 226 17.59 20.72 -7.02
CA CYS A 226 17.48 22.10 -7.48
C CYS A 226 18.82 22.64 -7.98
N ASP A 227 18.78 23.54 -8.96
CA ASP A 227 19.86 24.45 -9.33
C ASP A 227 19.43 25.89 -8.96
N GLY A 228 19.98 26.40 -7.85
CA GLY A 228 19.46 27.62 -7.25
C GLY A 228 18.01 27.48 -6.82
N ALA A 229 17.11 28.28 -7.39
CA ALA A 229 15.66 28.24 -7.12
C ALA A 229 14.88 27.31 -8.07
N GLU A 230 15.50 26.80 -9.11
CA GLU A 230 14.86 25.98 -10.13
C GLU A 230 14.83 24.50 -9.70
N THR A 231 13.65 23.88 -9.72
CA THR A 231 13.49 22.42 -9.51
C THR A 231 13.81 21.69 -10.79
N LEU A 232 14.82 20.81 -10.76
CA LEU A 232 15.22 19.99 -11.92
C LEU A 232 14.70 18.56 -11.84
N GLY A 233 14.17 18.14 -10.71
CA GLY A 233 13.63 16.81 -10.53
C GLY A 233 13.39 16.49 -9.08
N GLY A 234 12.91 15.29 -8.82
CA GLY A 234 12.64 14.86 -7.46
C GLY A 234 12.19 13.42 -7.35
N CYS A 235 11.96 13.01 -6.13
CA CYS A 235 11.51 11.68 -5.77
C CYS A 235 10.56 11.76 -4.59
N ILE A 236 9.38 11.14 -4.71
CA ILE A 236 8.47 10.96 -3.59
C ILE A 236 8.66 9.55 -3.04
N VAL A 237 8.97 9.48 -1.76
CA VAL A 237 9.23 8.24 -1.03
C VAL A 237 8.11 7.99 -0.03
N TYR A 238 7.60 6.75 -0.03
CA TYR A 238 6.68 6.25 0.98
C TYR A 238 7.46 5.36 1.95
N GLU A 239 7.45 5.73 3.22
CA GLU A 239 8.17 5.00 4.25
C GLU A 239 7.23 4.20 5.13
N THR A 240 7.55 2.93 5.30
CA THR A 240 6.94 2.03 6.28
C THR A 240 7.98 1.65 7.31
N ASP A 241 7.62 0.84 8.31
CA ASP A 241 8.58 0.36 9.30
C ASP A 241 9.73 -0.45 8.65
N GLU A 242 9.48 -1.09 7.49
CA GLU A 242 10.41 -2.04 6.85
C GLU A 242 10.96 -1.54 5.50
N VAL A 243 10.23 -0.69 4.80
CA VAL A 243 10.52 -0.34 3.39
C VAL A 243 10.40 1.15 3.12
N ALA A 244 11.42 1.71 2.48
CA ALA A 244 11.34 2.98 1.78
C ALA A 244 11.00 2.70 0.29
N HIS A 245 9.77 3.00 -0.10
CA HIS A 245 9.24 2.78 -1.44
C HIS A 245 9.30 4.06 -2.28
N VAL A 246 9.98 4.03 -3.42
CA VAL A 246 9.95 5.13 -4.38
C VAL A 246 8.63 5.10 -5.12
N GLN A 247 7.71 5.97 -4.70
CA GLN A 247 6.38 6.08 -5.31
C GLN A 247 6.44 6.80 -6.66
N TYR A 248 7.17 7.91 -6.72
CA TYR A 248 7.40 8.68 -7.93
C TYR A 248 8.85 9.13 -8.02
N ILE A 249 9.37 9.18 -9.23
CA ILE A 249 10.68 9.76 -9.54
C ILE A 249 10.64 10.36 -10.95
N ALA A 250 11.07 11.60 -11.09
CA ALA A 250 11.15 12.29 -12.37
C ALA A 250 12.27 13.34 -12.36
N ALA A 251 12.76 13.68 -13.53
CA ALA A 251 13.70 14.78 -13.74
C ALA A 251 13.39 15.45 -15.07
N SER A 252 13.67 16.74 -15.16
CA SER A 252 13.66 17.49 -16.40
C SER A 252 14.63 16.88 -17.42
N PRO A 253 14.39 17.04 -18.73
CA PRO A 253 15.24 16.57 -19.81
C PRO A 253 16.70 17.04 -19.73
#